data_e0effbcd8ed6882a1f47da3da08136bf
#
_entry.id   e0effbcd8ed6882a1f47da3da08136bf
#
_cell.length_a   1.000
_cell.length_b   1.000
_cell.length_c   1.000
_cell.angle_alpha   90.00
_cell.angle_beta   90.00
_cell.angle_gamma   90.00
#
_symmetry.space_group_name_H-M   'P 1'
#
loop_
_entity.id
_entity.type
_entity.pdbx_description
1 polymer ?
#
loop_
_entity_poly.entity_id
_entity_poly.type
_entity_poly.pdbx_seq_one_letter_code
_entity_poly.pdbx_strand_id
1 'polypeptide(L)'
;MRLPAFALFALFATAALTIPGCGDGNVVGGDESEIISRVELHFTPVGGGETLSFAFSDPDGDGGVSGEAQRIELGADTDYRLELRLYNDLVTPAVDIGEEIADEAEEHMFLFATDLGNYSYDDLESDYGADAIGDDLPVGLVHTVAADVAGAGNFRVVLRHLPELNGTPQKAADLPQLFADGDALPGDVDVDVVFELVVQ
;
A
#
# COMPACT_ATOMS: atom_id res chain seq x y z
N MET A 1 56.16 -17.28 -71.17
CA MET A 1 54.74 -17.46 -71.36
C MET A 1 54.08 -17.05 -70.00
N ARG A 2 53.60 -15.82 -69.91
CA ARG A 2 53.05 -15.24 -68.67
C ARG A 2 51.52 -15.10 -68.83
N LEU A 3 50.77 -15.74 -67.97
CA LEU A 3 49.30 -15.59 -67.88
C LEU A 3 48.96 -14.44 -66.96
N PRO A 4 47.96 -13.59 -67.25
CA PRO A 4 47.56 -12.53 -66.42
C PRO A 4 46.54 -12.99 -65.35
N ALA A 5 46.68 -12.44 -64.13
CA ALA A 5 45.80 -12.67 -63.04
C ALA A 5 44.49 -11.82 -63.20
N PHE A 6 43.37 -12.49 -63.20
CA PHE A 6 42.06 -11.81 -63.11
C PHE A 6 41.73 -11.51 -61.63
N ALA A 7 41.61 -10.24 -61.32
CA ALA A 7 41.11 -9.77 -60.04
C ALA A 7 39.58 -9.84 -60.05
N LEU A 8 39.01 -10.65 -59.15
CA LEU A 8 37.57 -10.75 -58.92
C LEU A 8 37.17 -9.71 -57.85
N PHE A 9 36.48 -8.68 -58.26
CA PHE A 9 35.87 -7.70 -57.34
C PHE A 9 34.58 -8.30 -56.78
N ALA A 10 34.57 -8.63 -55.50
CA ALA A 10 33.36 -9.03 -54.78
C ALA A 10 32.64 -7.78 -54.32
N LEU A 11 31.45 -7.55 -54.86
CA LEU A 11 30.53 -6.47 -54.50
C LEU A 11 29.75 -6.92 -53.25
N PHE A 12 30.09 -6.41 -52.07
CA PHE A 12 29.28 -6.62 -50.86
C PHE A 12 28.06 -5.70 -50.92
N ALA A 13 26.90 -6.27 -51.18
CA ALA A 13 25.64 -5.60 -51.00
C ALA A 13 25.27 -5.65 -49.50
N THR A 14 25.37 -4.53 -48.80
CA THR A 14 24.82 -4.37 -47.45
C THR A 14 23.29 -4.27 -47.53
N ALA A 15 22.61 -5.34 -47.20
CA ALA A 15 21.18 -5.33 -46.95
C ALA A 15 20.92 -4.63 -45.60
N ALA A 16 20.37 -3.43 -45.65
CA ALA A 16 19.82 -2.76 -44.45
C ALA A 16 18.58 -3.52 -44.01
N LEU A 17 18.66 -4.26 -42.91
CA LEU A 17 17.55 -4.88 -42.25
C LEU A 17 16.79 -3.73 -41.53
N THR A 18 15.70 -3.25 -42.10
CA THR A 18 14.72 -2.42 -41.41
C THR A 18 13.95 -3.34 -40.46
N ILE A 19 14.24 -3.25 -39.16
CA ILE A 19 13.41 -3.83 -38.11
C ILE A 19 12.15 -2.97 -38.08
N PRO A 20 10.95 -3.48 -38.36
CA PRO A 20 9.74 -2.76 -38.00
C PRO A 20 9.74 -2.68 -36.47
N GLY A 21 9.85 -1.44 -35.95
CA GLY A 21 9.56 -1.16 -34.57
C GLY A 21 8.15 -1.68 -34.31
N CYS A 22 8.01 -2.66 -33.43
CA CYS A 22 6.73 -2.99 -32.84
C CYS A 22 6.24 -1.71 -32.19
N GLY A 23 5.15 -1.23 -32.75
CA GLY A 23 4.37 -0.16 -32.18
C GLY A 23 3.90 -0.53 -30.80
N ASP A 24 3.75 0.49 -30.04
CA ASP A 24 2.77 0.73 -29.01
C ASP A 24 2.12 -0.55 -28.46
N GLY A 25 2.89 -1.29 -27.67
CA GLY A 25 2.29 -2.03 -26.59
C GLY A 25 1.58 -0.97 -25.76
N ASN A 26 0.27 -0.99 -25.77
CA ASN A 26 -0.54 -0.38 -24.75
C ASN A 26 0.05 -0.91 -23.44
N VAL A 27 0.81 -0.08 -22.74
CA VAL A 27 1.12 -0.32 -21.35
C VAL A 27 -0.24 -0.11 -20.70
N VAL A 28 -0.99 -1.17 -20.56
CA VAL A 28 -2.09 -1.26 -19.61
C VAL A 28 -1.46 -0.83 -18.32
N GLY A 29 -1.96 0.24 -17.70
CA GLY A 29 -1.33 0.93 -16.60
C GLY A 29 -0.68 -0.09 -15.67
N GLY A 30 0.63 -0.03 -15.55
CA GLY A 30 1.32 -0.72 -14.50
C GLY A 30 0.90 0.01 -13.26
N ASP A 31 0.39 -0.74 -12.33
CA ASP A 31 0.04 -0.30 -11.00
C ASP A 31 1.21 0.50 -10.46
N GLU A 32 1.06 1.83 -10.45
CA GLU A 32 2.05 2.71 -9.82
C GLU A 32 1.78 2.57 -8.32
N SER A 33 2.67 1.90 -7.61
CA SER A 33 2.67 1.86 -6.15
C SER A 33 2.67 3.30 -5.63
N GLU A 34 1.75 3.64 -4.74
CA GLU A 34 1.63 4.98 -4.19
C GLU A 34 2.89 5.33 -3.40
N ILE A 35 3.44 6.50 -3.63
CA ILE A 35 4.55 7.00 -2.82
C ILE A 35 3.99 7.55 -1.51
N ILE A 36 4.06 6.74 -0.46
CA ILE A 36 3.58 7.10 0.87
C ILE A 36 4.79 7.36 1.78
N SER A 37 5.07 8.63 2.02
CA SER A 37 6.19 9.06 2.87
C SER A 37 5.78 9.38 4.31
N ARG A 38 4.48 9.45 4.61
CA ARG A 38 3.98 9.66 5.96
C ARG A 38 2.64 8.96 6.18
N VAL A 39 2.54 8.24 7.31
CA VAL A 39 1.32 7.61 7.81
C VAL A 39 1.00 8.21 9.17
N GLU A 40 -0.18 8.79 9.34
CA GLU A 40 -0.67 9.31 10.61
C GLU A 40 -1.80 8.44 11.17
N LEU A 41 -1.72 8.14 12.45
CA LEU A 41 -2.71 7.40 13.22
C LEU A 41 -3.36 8.35 14.22
N HIS A 42 -4.65 8.59 14.09
CA HIS A 42 -5.43 9.49 14.95
C HIS A 42 -6.39 8.68 15.81
N PHE A 43 -6.06 8.52 17.10
CA PHE A 43 -6.87 7.78 18.08
C PHE A 43 -7.74 8.75 18.87
N THR A 44 -9.05 8.68 18.68
CA THR A 44 -10.03 9.49 19.44
C THR A 44 -10.80 8.56 20.39
N PRO A 45 -10.76 8.80 21.73
CA PRO A 45 -11.53 7.97 22.66
C PRO A 45 -13.03 7.99 22.34
N VAL A 46 -13.67 6.83 22.23
CA VAL A 46 -15.10 6.71 21.91
C VAL A 46 -15.99 7.40 22.96
N GLY A 47 -15.55 7.41 24.21
CA GLY A 47 -16.21 8.15 25.30
C GLY A 47 -16.04 9.67 25.27
N GLY A 48 -15.33 10.20 24.29
CA GLY A 48 -14.93 11.61 24.18
C GLY A 48 -13.59 11.90 24.87
N GLY A 49 -12.90 12.89 24.38
CA GLY A 49 -11.55 13.27 24.85
C GLY A 49 -10.73 13.90 23.74
N GLU A 50 -9.47 14.14 24.03
CA GLU A 50 -8.51 14.65 23.06
C GLU A 50 -8.07 13.52 22.11
N THR A 51 -7.94 13.83 20.82
CA THR A 51 -7.36 12.92 19.84
C THR A 51 -5.85 12.82 20.03
N LEU A 52 -5.35 11.62 20.17
CA LEU A 52 -3.93 11.31 20.21
C LEU A 52 -3.47 11.02 18.79
N SER A 53 -2.38 11.65 18.36
CA SER A 53 -1.87 11.48 17.00
C SER A 53 -0.42 11.00 17.02
N PHE A 54 -0.15 9.98 16.24
CA PHE A 54 1.18 9.39 16.08
C PHE A 54 1.47 9.23 14.60
N ALA A 55 2.73 9.38 14.20
CA ALA A 55 3.12 9.31 12.81
C ALA A 55 4.32 8.39 12.60
N PHE A 56 4.31 7.76 11.44
CA PHE A 56 5.49 7.24 10.75
C PHE A 56 5.88 8.25 9.67
N SER A 57 7.18 8.47 9.48
CA SER A 57 7.70 9.32 8.42
C SER A 57 8.90 8.65 7.76
N ASP A 58 8.87 8.60 6.45
CA ASP A 58 9.93 8.10 5.59
C ASP A 58 10.39 9.25 4.66
N PRO A 59 11.54 9.90 4.96
CA PRO A 59 11.95 11.12 4.26
C PRO A 59 12.32 10.94 2.79
N ASP A 60 12.63 9.72 2.35
CA ASP A 60 12.95 9.41 0.95
C ASP A 60 11.84 8.63 0.23
N GLY A 61 10.85 8.12 0.98
CA GLY A 61 9.64 7.50 0.42
C GLY A 61 9.90 6.22 -0.37
N ASP A 62 11.04 5.56 -0.13
CA ASP A 62 11.43 4.36 -0.88
C ASP A 62 10.92 3.06 -0.25
N GLY A 63 10.15 3.16 0.85
CA GLY A 63 9.66 2.02 1.61
C GLY A 63 10.76 1.22 2.32
N GLY A 64 11.97 1.78 2.36
CA GLY A 64 13.15 1.17 2.99
C GLY A 64 13.14 1.24 4.51
N VAL A 65 14.33 1.05 5.10
CA VAL A 65 14.53 0.98 6.56
C VAL A 65 14.76 2.34 7.20
N SER A 66 14.65 3.45 6.46
CA SER A 66 15.01 4.80 6.90
C SER A 66 13.87 5.53 7.63
N GLY A 67 12.66 5.00 7.59
CA GLY A 67 11.51 5.61 8.24
C GLY A 67 11.55 5.52 9.77
N GLU A 68 10.98 6.54 10.42
CA GLU A 68 10.87 6.61 11.87
C GLU A 68 9.38 6.61 12.29
N ALA A 69 9.00 5.63 13.13
CA ALA A 69 7.69 5.55 13.75
C ALA A 69 7.72 6.12 15.17
N GLN A 70 6.77 6.99 15.49
CA GLN A 70 6.54 7.45 16.85
C GLN A 70 5.98 6.32 17.71
N ARG A 71 6.31 6.31 19.01
CA ARG A 71 5.69 5.36 19.94
C ARG A 71 4.25 5.78 20.21
N ILE A 72 3.31 4.81 20.09
CA ILE A 72 1.91 4.96 20.44
C ILE A 72 1.75 4.76 21.96
N GLU A 73 1.05 5.68 22.63
CA GLU A 73 0.71 5.59 24.05
C GLU A 73 -0.82 5.74 24.21
N LEU A 74 -1.49 4.66 24.62
CA LEU A 74 -2.94 4.61 24.81
C LEU A 74 -3.30 4.33 26.27
N GLY A 75 -4.49 4.79 26.69
CA GLY A 75 -5.06 4.44 27.97
C GLY A 75 -5.65 3.02 27.95
N ALA A 76 -5.39 2.22 29.00
CA ALA A 76 -5.99 0.91 29.13
C ALA A 76 -7.52 0.98 29.34
N ASP A 77 -8.21 -0.11 29.06
CA ASP A 77 -9.67 -0.24 29.16
C ASP A 77 -10.42 0.88 28.40
N THR A 78 -9.86 1.30 27.24
CA THR A 78 -10.41 2.40 26.44
C THR A 78 -10.57 1.98 24.98
N ASP A 79 -11.77 2.21 24.44
CA ASP A 79 -12.03 2.08 23.01
C ASP A 79 -11.68 3.39 22.32
N TYR A 80 -10.98 3.29 21.21
CA TYR A 80 -10.60 4.41 20.36
C TYR A 80 -11.16 4.24 18.95
N ARG A 81 -11.71 5.33 18.40
CA ARG A 81 -11.85 5.45 16.96
C ARG A 81 -10.50 5.83 16.38
N LEU A 82 -9.95 4.98 15.54
CA LEU A 82 -8.72 5.20 14.80
C LEU A 82 -9.07 5.67 13.39
N GLU A 83 -8.48 6.79 12.97
CA GLU A 83 -8.49 7.28 11.60
C GLU A 83 -7.06 7.29 11.06
N LEU A 84 -6.87 6.74 9.86
CA LEU A 84 -5.59 6.77 9.16
C LEU A 84 -5.57 7.92 8.15
N ARG A 85 -4.42 8.57 8.04
CA ARG A 85 -4.13 9.56 7.00
C ARG A 85 -2.77 9.29 6.39
N LEU A 86 -2.69 9.38 5.08
CA LEU A 86 -1.49 9.05 4.32
C LEU A 86 -1.12 10.23 3.43
N TYR A 87 0.18 10.50 3.35
CA TYR A 87 0.67 11.65 2.59
C TYR A 87 1.94 11.32 1.82
N ASN A 88 2.05 11.95 0.65
CA ASN A 88 3.31 12.10 -0.05
C ASN A 88 3.87 13.50 0.25
N ASP A 89 4.83 13.59 1.17
CA ASP A 89 5.50 14.84 1.54
C ASP A 89 6.73 15.15 0.65
N LEU A 90 7.07 14.26 -0.30
CA LEU A 90 8.20 14.48 -1.22
C LEU A 90 7.88 15.57 -2.27
N VAL A 91 6.63 15.94 -2.38
CA VAL A 91 6.15 17.01 -3.25
C VAL A 91 5.61 18.19 -2.43
N THR A 92 5.52 19.38 -3.07
CA THR A 92 5.02 20.58 -2.39
C THR A 92 3.95 21.25 -3.24
N PRO A 93 2.70 21.43 -2.75
CA PRO A 93 2.23 20.97 -1.42
C PRO A 93 2.22 19.46 -1.30
N ALA A 94 2.21 18.93 -0.07
CA ALA A 94 2.03 17.50 0.17
C ALA A 94 0.72 17.02 -0.45
N VAL A 95 0.72 15.81 -1.01
CA VAL A 95 -0.47 15.17 -1.57
C VAL A 95 -1.08 14.26 -0.51
N ASP A 96 -2.40 14.31 -0.35
CA ASP A 96 -3.17 13.38 0.48
C ASP A 96 -3.44 12.10 -0.33
N ILE A 97 -2.73 11.04 0.01
CA ILE A 97 -2.87 9.72 -0.63
C ILE A 97 -4.11 8.99 -0.09
N GLY A 98 -4.61 9.39 1.08
CA GLY A 98 -5.84 8.82 1.61
C GLY A 98 -7.06 9.07 0.72
N GLU A 99 -7.09 10.17 -0.05
CA GLU A 99 -8.13 10.42 -1.05
C GLU A 99 -8.04 9.42 -2.22
N GLU A 100 -6.83 9.09 -2.69
CA GLU A 100 -6.60 8.13 -3.77
C GLU A 100 -7.01 6.71 -3.34
N ILE A 101 -6.60 6.28 -2.14
CA ILE A 101 -7.02 4.99 -1.56
C ILE A 101 -8.54 4.90 -1.39
N ALA A 102 -9.19 6.01 -1.04
CA ALA A 102 -10.65 6.07 -0.93
C ALA A 102 -11.34 5.99 -2.31
N ASP A 103 -10.77 6.63 -3.34
CA ASP A 103 -11.28 6.57 -4.72
C ASP A 103 -11.08 5.16 -5.33
N GLU A 104 -10.05 4.41 -4.87
CA GLU A 104 -9.72 3.05 -5.29
C GLU A 104 -10.01 2.02 -4.18
N ALA A 105 -11.08 2.26 -3.41
CA ALA A 105 -11.43 1.45 -2.25
C ALA A 105 -11.56 -0.05 -2.54
N GLU A 106 -11.93 -0.44 -3.75
CA GLU A 106 -12.05 -1.84 -4.19
C GLU A 106 -10.69 -2.55 -4.35
N GLU A 107 -9.61 -1.78 -4.47
CA GLU A 107 -8.26 -2.28 -4.72
C GLU A 107 -7.33 -2.12 -3.50
N HIS A 108 -7.81 -1.51 -2.40
CA HIS A 108 -7.00 -1.27 -1.21
C HIS A 108 -7.61 -1.90 0.05
N MET A 109 -6.74 -2.42 0.93
CA MET A 109 -7.13 -2.86 2.26
C MET A 109 -6.00 -2.67 3.27
N PHE A 110 -6.32 -2.02 4.39
CA PHE A 110 -5.44 -2.00 5.55
C PHE A 110 -5.59 -3.26 6.38
N LEU A 111 -4.47 -3.80 6.83
CA LEU A 111 -4.37 -4.96 7.72
C LEU A 111 -3.57 -4.57 8.97
N PHE A 112 -4.01 -5.05 10.12
CA PHE A 112 -3.42 -4.70 11.41
C PHE A 112 -3.03 -5.91 12.22
N ALA A 113 -2.01 -5.78 13.05
CA ALA A 113 -1.66 -6.76 14.06
C ALA A 113 -1.23 -6.06 15.36
N THR A 114 -1.81 -6.50 16.48
CA THR A 114 -1.43 -6.07 17.82
C THR A 114 -1.68 -7.18 18.85
N ASP A 115 -0.84 -7.23 19.89
CA ASP A 115 -0.99 -8.17 21.01
C ASP A 115 -1.69 -7.54 22.22
N LEU A 116 -2.00 -6.23 22.19
CA LEU A 116 -2.48 -5.47 23.35
C LEU A 116 -3.95 -5.05 23.25
N GLY A 117 -4.71 -5.70 22.38
CA GLY A 117 -6.12 -5.38 22.19
C GLY A 117 -6.71 -6.03 20.96
N ASN A 118 -7.86 -5.51 20.55
CA ASN A 118 -8.58 -5.94 19.36
C ASN A 118 -8.89 -4.74 18.48
N TYR A 119 -9.19 -5.00 17.21
CA TYR A 119 -9.66 -3.98 16.28
C TYR A 119 -10.83 -4.50 15.45
N SER A 120 -11.65 -3.58 14.97
CA SER A 120 -12.71 -3.84 13.99
C SER A 120 -12.72 -2.75 12.94
N TYR A 121 -13.02 -3.12 11.70
CA TYR A 121 -13.22 -2.17 10.61
C TYR A 121 -14.54 -1.43 10.78
N ASP A 122 -14.54 -0.12 10.60
CA ASP A 122 -15.72 0.74 10.70
C ASP A 122 -16.04 1.41 9.37
N ASP A 123 -15.33 1.05 8.29
CA ASP A 123 -15.54 1.53 6.94
C ASP A 123 -15.60 0.37 5.92
N LEU A 124 -16.37 0.58 4.87
CA LEU A 124 -16.54 -0.33 3.74
C LEU A 124 -16.32 0.41 2.42
N GLU A 125 -16.10 -0.32 1.34
CA GLU A 125 -15.95 0.23 -0.02
C GLU A 125 -17.09 1.19 -0.38
N SER A 126 -18.34 0.84 -0.03
CA SER A 126 -19.53 1.65 -0.30
C SER A 126 -19.53 3.02 0.42
N ASP A 127 -18.77 3.19 1.50
CA ASP A 127 -18.65 4.47 2.20
C ASP A 127 -17.86 5.49 1.36
N TYR A 128 -17.05 5.02 0.41
CA TYR A 128 -16.23 5.82 -0.50
C TYR A 128 -16.83 5.95 -1.90
N GLY A 129 -18.03 5.42 -2.12
CA GLY A 129 -18.75 5.52 -3.38
C GLY A 129 -18.33 4.51 -4.44
N ALA A 130 -17.52 3.52 -4.07
CA ALA A 130 -17.18 2.41 -4.93
C ALA A 130 -18.43 1.57 -5.26
N ASP A 131 -18.57 1.17 -6.52
CA ASP A 131 -19.56 0.19 -6.93
C ASP A 131 -18.99 -1.21 -6.64
N ALA A 132 -19.15 -1.70 -5.42
CA ALA A 132 -18.57 -2.96 -4.97
C ALA A 132 -18.82 -4.09 -5.99
N ILE A 133 -17.74 -4.65 -6.53
CA ILE A 133 -17.79 -5.82 -7.40
C ILE A 133 -17.76 -7.06 -6.51
N GLY A 134 -18.92 -7.52 -6.09
CA GLY A 134 -19.05 -8.67 -5.19
C GLY A 134 -19.51 -8.26 -3.79
N ASP A 135 -18.78 -8.70 -2.77
CA ASP A 135 -19.06 -8.35 -1.38
C ASP A 135 -18.51 -6.94 -1.08
N ASP A 136 -19.24 -6.17 -0.29
CA ASP A 136 -18.81 -4.86 0.21
C ASP A 136 -17.78 -5.06 1.34
N LEU A 137 -16.50 -4.90 1.02
CA LEU A 137 -15.39 -5.26 1.88
C LEU A 137 -14.80 -4.05 2.61
N PRO A 138 -14.11 -4.25 3.76
CA PRO A 138 -13.44 -3.17 4.47
C PRO A 138 -12.32 -2.53 3.65
N VAL A 139 -12.12 -1.23 3.82
CA VAL A 139 -10.93 -0.50 3.34
C VAL A 139 -9.92 -0.33 4.47
N GLY A 140 -10.38 0.08 5.64
CA GLY A 140 -9.58 0.18 6.83
C GLY A 140 -8.90 1.54 7.03
N LEU A 141 -9.47 2.60 6.48
CA LEU A 141 -9.10 3.97 6.84
C LEU A 141 -9.69 4.37 8.20
N VAL A 142 -10.75 3.66 8.63
CA VAL A 142 -11.42 3.89 9.91
C VAL A 142 -11.64 2.59 10.67
N HIS A 143 -11.30 2.61 11.97
CA HIS A 143 -11.40 1.46 12.86
C HIS A 143 -11.90 1.83 14.23
N THR A 144 -12.43 0.83 14.95
CA THR A 144 -12.46 0.84 16.41
C THR A 144 -11.33 -0.03 16.94
N VAL A 145 -10.50 0.52 17.83
CA VAL A 145 -9.41 -0.18 18.51
C VAL A 145 -9.71 -0.23 20.00
N ALA A 146 -9.83 -1.44 20.55
CA ALA A 146 -10.00 -1.66 21.98
C ALA A 146 -8.62 -1.91 22.62
N ALA A 147 -8.15 -1.00 23.47
CA ALA A 147 -6.89 -1.11 24.21
C ALA A 147 -7.12 -1.88 25.52
N ASP A 148 -7.36 -3.20 25.43
CA ASP A 148 -7.84 -4.03 26.54
C ASP A 148 -6.73 -4.51 27.47
N VAL A 149 -5.50 -4.60 26.99
CA VAL A 149 -4.39 -5.24 27.70
C VAL A 149 -3.28 -4.23 27.97
N ALA A 150 -3.13 -3.84 29.24
CA ALA A 150 -2.01 -2.98 29.64
C ALA A 150 -0.67 -3.67 29.43
N GLY A 151 0.29 -2.97 28.85
CA GLY A 151 1.62 -3.51 28.56
C GLY A 151 2.36 -2.74 27.48
N ALA A 152 3.45 -3.34 27.00
CA ALA A 152 4.22 -2.87 25.86
C ALA A 152 4.27 -3.96 24.78
N GLY A 153 4.07 -3.57 23.54
CA GLY A 153 4.02 -4.46 22.39
C GLY A 153 4.20 -3.68 21.09
N ASN A 154 3.65 -4.20 20.02
CA ASN A 154 3.71 -3.58 18.71
C ASN A 154 2.29 -3.38 18.15
N PHE A 155 2.16 -2.36 17.30
CA PHE A 155 1.02 -2.15 16.43
C PHE A 155 1.54 -2.07 14.99
N ARG A 156 1.28 -3.12 14.22
CA ARG A 156 1.70 -3.19 12.81
C ARG A 156 0.56 -2.76 11.93
N VAL A 157 0.88 -1.93 10.96
CA VAL A 157 -0.05 -1.40 9.93
C VAL A 157 0.51 -1.80 8.57
N VAL A 158 -0.29 -2.48 7.77
CA VAL A 158 0.06 -2.86 6.40
C VAL A 158 -1.04 -2.38 5.46
N LEU A 159 -0.69 -1.64 4.42
CA LEU A 159 -1.57 -1.35 3.30
C LEU A 159 -1.24 -2.31 2.17
N ARG A 160 -2.27 -2.94 1.63
CA ARG A 160 -2.17 -3.82 0.45
C ARG A 160 -2.86 -3.15 -0.72
N HIS A 161 -2.16 -3.11 -1.86
CA HIS A 161 -2.74 -2.83 -3.17
C HIS A 161 -3.12 -4.15 -3.84
N LEU A 162 -4.38 -4.29 -4.19
CA LEU A 162 -5.04 -5.54 -4.56
C LEU A 162 -5.82 -5.40 -5.89
N PRO A 163 -5.20 -4.89 -6.97
CA PRO A 163 -5.90 -4.67 -8.23
C PRO A 163 -6.43 -5.98 -8.80
N GLU A 164 -7.40 -5.89 -9.71
CA GLU A 164 -7.90 -7.07 -10.40
C GLU A 164 -6.80 -7.80 -11.18
N LEU A 165 -6.67 -9.09 -10.95
CA LEU A 165 -5.77 -9.96 -11.72
C LEU A 165 -6.57 -10.76 -12.75
N ASN A 166 -6.38 -10.46 -14.04
CA ASN A 166 -7.10 -11.11 -15.15
C ASN A 166 -8.64 -11.05 -15.01
N GLY A 167 -9.18 -9.94 -14.52
CA GLY A 167 -10.61 -9.75 -14.31
C GLY A 167 -11.16 -10.48 -13.09
N THR A 168 -10.30 -10.76 -12.12
CA THR A 168 -10.69 -11.37 -10.84
C THR A 168 -10.20 -10.48 -9.71
N PRO A 169 -11.09 -9.98 -8.84
CA PRO A 169 -10.70 -9.22 -7.66
C PRO A 169 -9.72 -10.00 -6.79
N GLN A 170 -8.67 -9.34 -6.30
CA GLN A 170 -7.72 -9.91 -5.36
C GLN A 170 -8.11 -9.62 -3.90
N LYS A 171 -8.89 -8.56 -3.68
CA LYS A 171 -9.43 -8.23 -2.36
C LYS A 171 -10.47 -9.27 -1.94
N ALA A 172 -10.39 -9.76 -0.70
CA ALA A 172 -11.24 -10.83 -0.20
C ALA A 172 -11.46 -10.69 1.32
N ALA A 173 -12.60 -11.20 1.80
CA ALA A 173 -13.01 -11.08 3.20
C ALA A 173 -12.10 -11.83 4.20
N ASP A 174 -11.33 -12.80 3.75
CA ASP A 174 -10.43 -13.59 4.57
C ASP A 174 -9.01 -13.05 4.71
N LEU A 175 -8.67 -11.96 3.99
CA LEU A 175 -7.32 -11.35 4.06
C LEU A 175 -6.88 -10.97 5.47
N PRO A 176 -7.72 -10.40 6.35
CA PRO A 176 -7.32 -10.13 7.74
C PRO A 176 -6.95 -11.40 8.52
N GLN A 177 -7.64 -12.50 8.26
CA GLN A 177 -7.32 -13.79 8.90
C GLN A 177 -6.03 -14.38 8.35
N LEU A 178 -5.84 -14.38 7.02
CA LEU A 178 -4.59 -14.83 6.39
C LEU A 178 -3.39 -14.03 6.91
N PHE A 179 -3.56 -12.71 7.06
CA PHE A 179 -2.53 -11.85 7.64
C PHE A 179 -2.20 -12.23 9.09
N ALA A 180 -3.21 -12.46 9.92
CA ALA A 180 -3.05 -12.86 11.31
C ALA A 180 -2.36 -14.23 11.44
N ASP A 181 -2.62 -15.15 10.52
CA ASP A 181 -2.03 -16.49 10.48
C ASP A 181 -0.59 -16.48 9.89
N GLY A 182 -0.17 -15.35 9.29
CA GLY A 182 1.14 -15.21 8.64
C GLY A 182 1.21 -15.90 7.29
N ASP A 183 0.08 -16.13 6.65
CA ASP A 183 -0.03 -16.70 5.32
C ASP A 183 0.34 -15.68 4.23
N ALA A 184 0.62 -16.18 3.02
CA ALA A 184 0.91 -15.34 1.88
C ALA A 184 -0.36 -14.59 1.43
N LEU A 185 -0.21 -13.28 1.20
CA LEU A 185 -1.29 -12.41 0.73
C LEU A 185 -1.11 -12.07 -0.74
N PRO A 186 -2.20 -11.86 -1.49
CA PRO A 186 -2.15 -11.36 -2.86
C PRO A 186 -1.74 -9.89 -2.93
N GLY A 187 -1.54 -9.38 -4.16
CA GLY A 187 -1.24 -7.97 -4.44
C GLY A 187 0.13 -7.52 -3.96
N ASP A 188 0.35 -6.21 -3.95
CA ASP A 188 1.59 -5.57 -3.54
C ASP A 188 1.47 -4.90 -2.16
N VAL A 189 2.59 -4.47 -1.60
CA VAL A 189 2.65 -3.79 -0.29
C VAL A 189 3.03 -2.34 -0.52
N ASP A 190 2.14 -1.40 -0.18
CA ASP A 190 2.43 0.03 -0.24
C ASP A 190 2.95 0.57 1.10
N VAL A 191 2.45 0.00 2.20
CA VAL A 191 2.91 0.33 3.56
C VAL A 191 3.10 -0.94 4.37
N ASP A 192 4.20 -1.03 5.12
CA ASP A 192 4.42 -2.02 6.18
C ASP A 192 5.22 -1.37 7.32
N VAL A 193 4.51 -0.89 8.32
CA VAL A 193 5.07 -0.11 9.42
C VAL A 193 4.74 -0.75 10.75
N VAL A 194 5.73 -0.81 11.64
CA VAL A 194 5.57 -1.28 13.01
C VAL A 194 5.80 -0.11 13.97
N PHE A 195 4.79 0.23 14.73
CA PHE A 195 4.84 1.18 15.83
C PHE A 195 5.09 0.44 17.15
N GLU A 196 5.96 0.96 18.01
CA GLU A 196 5.97 0.55 19.41
C GLU A 196 4.65 1.01 20.07
N LEU A 197 3.96 0.11 20.76
CA LEU A 197 2.71 0.39 21.45
C LEU A 197 2.86 0.22 22.95
N VAL A 198 2.40 1.21 23.71
CA VAL A 198 2.27 1.15 25.17
C VAL A 198 0.83 1.44 25.55
N VAL A 199 0.22 0.52 26.29
CA VAL A 199 -1.11 0.65 26.87
C VAL A 199 -0.99 0.72 28.39
N GLN A 200 -1.50 1.81 29.05
CA GLN A 200 -1.26 2.10 30.47
C GLN A 200 -2.46 2.74 31.20
#